data_e486db591f1fdf5c33c1dd5c05265883
#
_entry.id   e486db591f1fdf5c33c1dd5c05265883
#
_cell.length_a   1.000
_cell.length_b   1.000
_cell.length_c   1.000
_cell.angle_alpha   90.00
_cell.angle_beta   90.00
_cell.angle_gamma   90.00
#
_symmetry.space_group_name_H-M   'P 1'
#
loop_
_entity.id
_entity.type
_entity.pdbx_description
1 polymer ?
#
loop_
_entity_poly.entity_id
_entity_poly.type
_entity_poly.pdbx_seq_one_letter_code
_entity_poly.pdbx_strand_id
1 'polypeptide(L)'
;MKSFKGRVAAITGAASGMGRALALALAREGCHLALSDKNSQGLEHTLALIKSSTLSPVMITTHVVDVADRQAMQDWAARCATEHGQVNLVFNNAGVALSSTVEGVDYADLEWIVGINFWGVVHGTKAFLPHLKASGEGHVVNTSSVFGLFAQPGMSGYNATKFAVRGFTESLRQELDLQGCGVSATCVHPGGIRTDICRSSRIDANMTGFLIHSEQQARADFEKLFITDADQAAKVILHGVRKNKRRVLIGRDAYFLDLLARCLPAAYQALVVFASKRMAPKPRTPVFETNDETRL
;
A
#
# COMPACT_ATOMS: atom_id res chain seq x y z
N MET A 1 4.51 21.45 -4.40
CA MET A 1 3.08 21.73 -4.78
C MET A 1 2.31 22.26 -3.58
N LYS A 2 1.78 23.47 -3.64
CA LYS A 2 1.05 24.11 -2.51
C LYS A 2 -0.48 23.92 -2.60
N SER A 3 -1.02 23.80 -3.80
CA SER A 3 -2.46 23.64 -4.10
C SER A 3 -2.68 22.51 -5.08
N PHE A 4 -3.78 21.79 -4.93
CA PHE A 4 -4.21 20.75 -5.87
C PHE A 4 -5.27 21.24 -6.86
N LYS A 5 -5.82 22.45 -6.69
CA LYS A 5 -6.84 23.01 -7.58
C LYS A 5 -6.32 23.11 -9.02
N GLY A 6 -7.06 22.55 -9.97
CA GLY A 6 -6.71 22.52 -11.40
C GLY A 6 -5.53 21.58 -11.74
N ARG A 7 -4.99 20.83 -10.76
CA ARG A 7 -3.98 19.78 -10.99
C ARG A 7 -4.67 18.49 -11.39
N VAL A 8 -3.91 17.57 -11.96
CA VAL A 8 -4.36 16.21 -12.34
C VAL A 8 -3.63 15.18 -11.51
N ALA A 9 -4.38 14.32 -10.82
CA ALA A 9 -3.88 13.23 -10.00
C ALA A 9 -4.30 11.88 -10.56
N ALA A 10 -3.31 11.03 -10.88
CA ALA A 10 -3.48 9.63 -11.21
C ALA A 10 -3.39 8.79 -9.92
N ILE A 11 -4.37 7.91 -9.67
CA ILE A 11 -4.45 7.11 -8.43
C ILE A 11 -4.70 5.66 -8.77
N THR A 12 -3.80 4.76 -8.37
CA THR A 12 -4.00 3.31 -8.45
C THR A 12 -4.67 2.78 -7.17
N GLY A 13 -5.45 1.70 -7.28
CA GLY A 13 -6.19 1.16 -6.14
C GLY A 13 -7.31 2.11 -5.68
N ALA A 14 -7.94 2.81 -6.61
CA ALA A 14 -8.94 3.85 -6.33
C ALA A 14 -10.35 3.30 -6.04
N ALA A 15 -10.57 2.00 -6.19
CA ALA A 15 -11.87 1.36 -5.97
C ALA A 15 -12.27 1.28 -4.48
N SER A 16 -11.33 1.39 -3.54
CA SER A 16 -11.60 1.26 -2.11
C SER A 16 -10.54 1.94 -1.22
N GLY A 17 -10.72 1.87 0.07
CA GLY A 17 -9.73 2.22 1.10
C GLY A 17 -9.09 3.59 0.93
N MET A 18 -7.76 3.65 1.07
CA MET A 18 -7.00 4.90 0.98
C MET A 18 -7.04 5.54 -0.41
N GLY A 19 -7.08 4.72 -1.49
CA GLY A 19 -7.17 5.25 -2.86
C GLY A 19 -8.47 6.00 -3.10
N ARG A 20 -9.60 5.44 -2.65
CA ARG A 20 -10.91 6.13 -2.68
C ARG A 20 -10.90 7.40 -1.84
N ALA A 21 -10.36 7.33 -0.61
CA ALA A 21 -10.30 8.49 0.28
C ALA A 21 -9.43 9.61 -0.29
N LEU A 22 -8.30 9.30 -0.95
CA LEU A 22 -7.47 10.24 -1.67
C LEU A 22 -8.24 10.90 -2.83
N ALA A 23 -8.97 10.10 -3.63
CA ALA A 23 -9.76 10.60 -4.74
C ALA A 23 -10.84 11.58 -4.26
N LEU A 24 -11.59 11.23 -3.20
CA LEU A 24 -12.60 12.10 -2.60
C LEU A 24 -11.99 13.40 -2.05
N ALA A 25 -10.86 13.30 -1.34
CA ALA A 25 -10.21 14.46 -0.75
C ALA A 25 -9.67 15.42 -1.83
N LEU A 26 -9.05 14.90 -2.88
CA LEU A 26 -8.51 15.68 -3.99
C LEU A 26 -9.62 16.34 -4.83
N ALA A 27 -10.73 15.61 -5.10
CA ALA A 27 -11.88 16.18 -5.81
C ALA A 27 -12.46 17.38 -5.08
N ARG A 28 -12.63 17.29 -3.74
CA ARG A 28 -13.11 18.41 -2.91
C ARG A 28 -12.22 19.65 -2.98
N GLU A 29 -10.94 19.46 -3.30
CA GLU A 29 -9.97 20.54 -3.49
C GLU A 29 -9.88 21.05 -4.95
N GLY A 30 -10.75 20.55 -5.85
CA GLY A 30 -10.79 20.96 -7.25
C GLY A 30 -9.67 20.34 -8.11
N CYS A 31 -9.13 19.17 -7.70
CA CYS A 31 -8.18 18.40 -8.48
C CYS A 31 -8.91 17.51 -9.48
N HIS A 32 -8.45 17.45 -10.72
CA HIS A 32 -8.90 16.48 -11.72
C HIS A 32 -8.32 15.10 -11.43
N LEU A 33 -9.03 14.04 -11.77
CA LEU A 33 -8.71 12.69 -11.33
C LEU A 33 -8.66 11.69 -12.49
N ALA A 34 -7.59 10.93 -12.57
CA ALA A 34 -7.49 9.72 -13.36
C ALA A 34 -7.42 8.53 -12.39
N LEU A 35 -8.50 7.78 -12.27
CA LEU A 35 -8.65 6.70 -11.30
C LEU A 35 -8.46 5.34 -11.94
N SER A 36 -7.68 4.46 -11.32
CA SER A 36 -7.55 3.08 -11.79
C SER A 36 -7.64 2.07 -10.65
N ASP A 37 -8.20 0.91 -11.01
CA ASP A 37 -8.27 -0.29 -10.19
C ASP A 37 -8.59 -1.47 -11.11
N LYS A 38 -8.35 -2.70 -10.67
CA LYS A 38 -8.85 -3.88 -11.36
C LYS A 38 -10.34 -4.17 -11.08
N ASN A 39 -10.92 -3.57 -10.05
CA ASN A 39 -12.31 -3.69 -9.65
C ASN A 39 -13.14 -2.54 -10.26
N SER A 40 -13.80 -2.82 -11.39
CA SER A 40 -14.65 -1.86 -12.10
C SER A 40 -15.81 -1.36 -11.25
N GLN A 41 -16.51 -2.24 -10.54
CA GLN A 41 -17.65 -1.88 -9.68
C GLN A 41 -17.23 -0.95 -8.54
N GLY A 42 -16.05 -1.21 -7.95
CA GLY A 42 -15.49 -0.35 -6.93
C GLY A 42 -15.11 1.04 -7.46
N LEU A 43 -14.64 1.14 -8.71
CA LEU A 43 -14.39 2.42 -9.40
C LEU A 43 -15.68 3.19 -9.66
N GLU A 44 -16.72 2.54 -10.14
CA GLU A 44 -18.05 3.14 -10.35
C GLU A 44 -18.60 3.69 -9.03
N HIS A 45 -18.50 2.94 -7.94
CA HIS A 45 -18.91 3.40 -6.62
C HIS A 45 -18.10 4.62 -6.18
N THR A 46 -16.78 4.62 -6.36
CA THR A 46 -15.93 5.77 -6.05
C THR A 46 -16.34 7.01 -6.86
N LEU A 47 -16.58 6.83 -8.16
CA LEU A 47 -17.05 7.90 -9.04
C LEU A 47 -18.40 8.48 -8.59
N ALA A 48 -19.35 7.63 -8.21
CA ALA A 48 -20.65 8.05 -7.69
C ALA A 48 -20.51 8.88 -6.40
N LEU A 49 -19.67 8.42 -5.47
CA LEU A 49 -19.38 9.15 -4.23
C LEU A 49 -18.75 10.52 -4.47
N ILE A 50 -17.82 10.64 -5.43
CA ILE A 50 -17.22 11.92 -5.78
C ILE A 50 -18.29 12.86 -6.35
N LYS A 51 -19.09 12.39 -7.31
CA LYS A 51 -20.16 13.20 -7.94
C LYS A 51 -21.17 13.72 -6.92
N SER A 52 -21.50 12.93 -5.89
CA SER A 52 -22.46 13.34 -4.85
C SER A 52 -21.86 14.27 -3.79
N SER A 53 -20.53 14.29 -3.61
CA SER A 53 -19.85 15.02 -2.51
C SER A 53 -19.05 16.24 -2.96
N THR A 54 -18.98 16.52 -4.27
CA THR A 54 -18.14 17.60 -4.81
C THR A 54 -19.02 18.63 -5.54
N LEU A 55 -18.96 19.88 -5.10
CA LEU A 55 -19.72 21.00 -5.69
C LEU A 55 -18.99 21.62 -6.89
N SER A 56 -17.68 21.47 -6.97
CA SER A 56 -16.88 22.04 -8.06
C SER A 56 -16.79 21.05 -9.23
N PRO A 57 -16.91 21.51 -10.48
CA PRO A 57 -16.72 20.66 -11.65
C PRO A 57 -15.25 20.22 -11.73
N VAL A 58 -15.00 18.91 -11.56
CA VAL A 58 -13.70 18.29 -11.77
C VAL A 58 -13.82 17.23 -12.86
N MET A 59 -12.82 17.16 -13.73
CA MET A 59 -12.75 16.10 -14.72
C MET A 59 -12.31 14.81 -14.04
N ILE A 60 -13.02 13.71 -14.29
CA ILE A 60 -12.70 12.40 -13.70
C ILE A 60 -12.76 11.35 -14.79
N THR A 61 -11.69 10.59 -14.95
CA THR A 61 -11.65 9.40 -15.81
C THR A 61 -11.41 8.15 -14.96
N THR A 62 -11.95 7.02 -15.39
CA THR A 62 -11.80 5.73 -14.71
C THR A 62 -11.35 4.66 -15.70
N HIS A 63 -10.35 3.86 -15.32
CA HIS A 63 -9.79 2.81 -16.16
C HIS A 63 -9.59 1.53 -15.35
N VAL A 64 -9.98 0.40 -15.93
CA VAL A 64 -9.69 -0.92 -15.36
C VAL A 64 -8.26 -1.27 -15.72
N VAL A 65 -7.36 -1.33 -14.71
CA VAL A 65 -5.93 -1.57 -14.91
C VAL A 65 -5.42 -2.50 -13.82
N ASP A 66 -4.70 -3.55 -14.22
CA ASP A 66 -3.87 -4.32 -13.30
C ASP A 66 -2.48 -3.68 -13.24
N VAL A 67 -2.08 -3.22 -12.06
CA VAL A 67 -0.77 -2.56 -11.86
C VAL A 67 0.42 -3.50 -12.07
N ALA A 68 0.20 -4.81 -12.00
CA ALA A 68 1.24 -5.81 -12.30
C ALA A 68 1.55 -5.91 -13.80
N ASP A 69 0.63 -5.48 -14.66
CA ASP A 69 0.84 -5.41 -16.10
C ASP A 69 1.55 -4.11 -16.49
N ARG A 70 2.81 -4.24 -16.90
CA ARG A 70 3.65 -3.11 -17.31
C ARG A 70 3.06 -2.36 -18.50
N GLN A 71 2.56 -3.07 -19.52
CA GLN A 71 2.05 -2.43 -20.73
C GLN A 71 0.75 -1.67 -20.44
N ALA A 72 -0.18 -2.29 -19.68
CA ALA A 72 -1.41 -1.64 -19.25
C ALA A 72 -1.14 -0.36 -18.45
N MET A 73 -0.11 -0.33 -17.60
CA MET A 73 0.29 0.87 -16.86
C MET A 73 0.87 1.96 -17.76
N GLN A 74 1.65 1.61 -18.80
CA GLN A 74 2.17 2.56 -19.78
C GLN A 74 1.04 3.17 -20.62
N ASP A 75 0.13 2.34 -21.12
CA ASP A 75 -1.03 2.76 -21.90
C ASP A 75 -1.95 3.67 -21.09
N TRP A 76 -2.16 3.33 -19.81
CA TRP A 76 -2.95 4.18 -18.92
C TRP A 76 -2.31 5.53 -18.67
N ALA A 77 -1.00 5.60 -18.44
CA ALA A 77 -0.31 6.88 -18.25
C ALA A 77 -0.40 7.78 -19.50
N ALA A 78 -0.25 7.21 -20.70
CA ALA A 78 -0.41 7.91 -21.96
C ALA A 78 -1.85 8.43 -22.15
N ARG A 79 -2.87 7.61 -21.83
CA ARG A 79 -4.27 8.03 -21.84
C ARG A 79 -4.53 9.18 -20.87
N CYS A 80 -4.05 9.09 -19.64
CA CYS A 80 -4.21 10.16 -18.66
C CYS A 80 -3.66 11.50 -19.17
N ALA A 81 -2.48 11.47 -19.79
CA ALA A 81 -1.87 12.67 -20.36
C ALA A 81 -2.69 13.23 -21.53
N THR A 82 -3.24 12.37 -22.39
CA THR A 82 -4.07 12.78 -23.52
C THR A 82 -5.42 13.33 -23.08
N GLU A 83 -6.12 12.63 -22.18
CA GLU A 83 -7.46 12.97 -21.71
C GLU A 83 -7.47 14.26 -20.88
N HIS A 84 -6.48 14.42 -19.99
CA HIS A 84 -6.42 15.56 -19.05
C HIS A 84 -5.47 16.68 -19.52
N GLY A 85 -4.69 16.49 -20.60
CA GLY A 85 -3.72 17.45 -21.10
C GLY A 85 -2.43 17.54 -20.29
N GLN A 86 -2.42 17.08 -19.04
CA GLN A 86 -1.27 17.04 -18.14
C GLN A 86 -1.47 15.99 -17.03
N VAL A 87 -0.38 15.62 -16.33
CA VAL A 87 -0.44 14.88 -15.06
C VAL A 87 0.55 15.51 -14.08
N ASN A 88 0.08 15.86 -12.87
CA ASN A 88 0.89 16.51 -11.86
C ASN A 88 1.20 15.59 -10.67
N LEU A 89 0.33 14.61 -10.38
CA LEU A 89 0.51 13.69 -9.27
C LEU A 89 0.27 12.26 -9.72
N VAL A 90 1.08 11.32 -9.21
CA VAL A 90 0.78 9.90 -9.26
C VAL A 90 0.82 9.32 -7.85
N PHE A 91 -0.26 8.64 -7.46
CA PHE A 91 -0.35 7.88 -6.22
C PHE A 91 -0.31 6.39 -6.57
N ASN A 92 0.85 5.79 -6.43
CA ASN A 92 1.04 4.35 -6.51
C ASN A 92 0.58 3.75 -5.18
N ASN A 93 -0.74 3.56 -5.07
CA ASN A 93 -1.41 3.18 -3.83
C ASN A 93 -1.92 1.74 -3.86
N ALA A 94 -2.19 1.16 -5.02
CA ALA A 94 -2.62 -0.25 -5.14
C ALA A 94 -1.67 -1.18 -4.39
N GLY A 95 -2.23 -2.14 -3.66
CA GLY A 95 -1.46 -3.10 -2.90
C GLY A 95 -2.33 -4.15 -2.25
N VAL A 96 -1.72 -5.28 -1.93
CA VAL A 96 -2.33 -6.47 -1.33
C VAL A 96 -1.51 -6.95 -0.14
N ALA A 97 -2.09 -7.81 0.69
CA ALA A 97 -1.41 -8.44 1.81
C ALA A 97 -1.35 -9.96 1.65
N LEU A 98 -0.26 -10.55 2.16
CA LEU A 98 0.00 -11.98 2.19
C LEU A 98 0.54 -12.34 3.57
N SER A 99 -0.10 -13.29 4.23
CA SER A 99 0.35 -13.89 5.48
C SER A 99 0.73 -15.33 5.23
N SER A 100 2.02 -15.64 5.37
CA SER A 100 2.58 -16.98 5.23
C SER A 100 3.93 -17.08 5.92
N THR A 101 4.33 -18.27 6.34
CA THR A 101 5.71 -18.52 6.78
C THR A 101 6.66 -18.52 5.58
N VAL A 102 7.95 -18.31 5.82
CA VAL A 102 8.97 -18.38 4.74
C VAL A 102 9.05 -19.77 4.14
N GLU A 103 8.95 -20.79 4.98
CA GLU A 103 9.03 -22.21 4.57
C GLU A 103 7.83 -22.66 3.76
N GLY A 104 6.63 -22.18 4.13
CA GLY A 104 5.38 -22.68 3.54
C GLY A 104 4.80 -21.81 2.42
N VAL A 105 5.37 -20.63 2.14
CA VAL A 105 4.84 -19.76 1.10
C VAL A 105 5.16 -20.30 -0.30
N ASP A 106 4.14 -20.38 -1.16
CA ASP A 106 4.32 -20.75 -2.55
C ASP A 106 4.98 -19.63 -3.36
N TYR A 107 5.84 -20.00 -4.33
CA TYR A 107 6.47 -19.03 -5.22
C TYR A 107 5.45 -18.21 -6.00
N ALA A 108 4.34 -18.82 -6.44
CA ALA A 108 3.26 -18.11 -7.12
C ALA A 108 2.66 -16.97 -6.28
N ASP A 109 2.53 -17.15 -4.96
CA ASP A 109 2.06 -16.12 -4.04
C ASP A 109 3.12 -15.03 -3.80
N LEU A 110 4.40 -15.40 -3.77
CA LEU A 110 5.50 -14.44 -3.72
C LEU A 110 5.56 -13.59 -5.00
N GLU A 111 5.46 -14.22 -6.17
CA GLU A 111 5.43 -13.54 -7.46
C GLU A 111 4.22 -12.61 -7.56
N TRP A 112 3.05 -13.07 -7.13
CA TRP A 112 1.82 -12.28 -7.10
C TRP A 112 1.98 -11.02 -6.24
N ILE A 113 2.46 -11.13 -5.00
CA ILE A 113 2.60 -9.96 -4.13
C ILE A 113 3.71 -9.02 -4.59
N VAL A 114 4.82 -9.55 -5.11
CA VAL A 114 5.91 -8.75 -5.69
C VAL A 114 5.44 -8.02 -6.95
N GLY A 115 4.67 -8.70 -7.81
CA GLY A 115 4.09 -8.12 -9.02
C GLY A 115 3.23 -6.89 -8.73
N ILE A 116 2.35 -6.99 -7.72
CA ILE A 116 1.44 -5.89 -7.37
C ILE A 116 2.16 -4.83 -6.52
N ASN A 117 2.74 -5.22 -5.38
CA ASN A 117 3.21 -4.27 -4.38
C ASN A 117 4.51 -3.57 -4.75
N PHE A 118 5.39 -4.20 -5.52
CA PHE A 118 6.67 -3.63 -5.92
C PHE A 118 6.69 -3.26 -7.40
N TRP A 119 6.47 -4.22 -8.31
CA TRP A 119 6.49 -3.92 -9.74
C TRP A 119 5.40 -2.94 -10.14
N GLY A 120 4.20 -3.02 -9.55
CA GLY A 120 3.14 -2.04 -9.78
C GLY A 120 3.57 -0.61 -9.45
N VAL A 121 4.30 -0.42 -8.33
CA VAL A 121 4.87 0.89 -7.96
C VAL A 121 5.95 1.34 -8.95
N VAL A 122 6.82 0.43 -9.39
CA VAL A 122 7.87 0.70 -10.40
C VAL A 122 7.24 1.07 -11.74
N HIS A 123 6.25 0.29 -12.21
CA HIS A 123 5.54 0.55 -13.47
C HIS A 123 4.85 1.92 -13.44
N GLY A 124 4.07 2.21 -12.39
CA GLY A 124 3.40 3.50 -12.26
C GLY A 124 4.39 4.66 -12.19
N THR A 125 5.45 4.53 -11.40
CA THR A 125 6.48 5.57 -11.33
C THR A 125 7.11 5.82 -12.69
N LYS A 126 7.59 4.77 -13.39
CA LYS A 126 8.27 4.90 -14.69
C LYS A 126 7.34 5.40 -15.79
N ALA A 127 6.09 4.95 -15.82
CA ALA A 127 5.11 5.35 -16.82
C ALA A 127 4.71 6.84 -16.68
N PHE A 128 4.51 7.31 -15.44
CA PHE A 128 4.07 8.69 -15.21
C PHE A 128 5.20 9.71 -15.12
N LEU A 129 6.44 9.30 -14.81
CA LEU A 129 7.56 10.24 -14.61
C LEU A 129 7.81 11.19 -15.78
N PRO A 130 7.77 10.79 -17.06
CA PRO A 130 7.90 11.71 -18.20
C PRO A 130 6.80 12.78 -18.21
N HIS A 131 5.54 12.39 -17.93
CA HIS A 131 4.39 13.30 -17.91
C HIS A 131 4.45 14.27 -16.73
N LEU A 132 4.93 13.80 -15.55
CA LEU A 132 5.16 14.66 -14.39
C LEU A 132 6.24 15.70 -14.66
N LYS A 133 7.33 15.32 -15.33
CA LYS A 133 8.37 16.25 -15.75
C LYS A 133 7.86 17.28 -16.76
N ALA A 134 7.08 16.82 -17.74
CA ALA A 134 6.49 17.70 -18.75
C ALA A 134 5.52 18.74 -18.16
N SER A 135 4.88 18.45 -17.03
CA SER A 135 3.99 19.39 -16.34
C SER A 135 4.71 20.53 -15.60
N GLY A 136 6.02 20.45 -15.44
CA GLY A 136 6.87 21.44 -14.74
C GLY A 136 6.73 21.42 -13.21
N GLU A 137 5.68 20.82 -12.65
CA GLU A 137 5.49 20.64 -11.20
C GLU A 137 4.83 19.28 -10.91
N GLY A 138 5.64 18.28 -10.63
CA GLY A 138 5.20 16.90 -10.44
C GLY A 138 5.46 16.33 -9.03
N HIS A 139 4.66 15.32 -8.65
CA HIS A 139 4.89 14.58 -7.40
C HIS A 139 4.52 13.11 -7.51
N VAL A 140 5.46 12.24 -7.16
CA VAL A 140 5.26 10.79 -7.03
C VAL A 140 4.99 10.46 -5.56
N VAL A 141 3.92 9.72 -5.29
CA VAL A 141 3.59 9.21 -3.95
C VAL A 141 3.54 7.69 -4.00
N ASN A 142 4.49 7.05 -3.35
CA ASN A 142 4.58 5.59 -3.29
C ASN A 142 4.17 5.07 -1.92
N THR A 143 3.18 4.17 -1.89
CA THR A 143 2.64 3.60 -0.66
C THR A 143 3.43 2.36 -0.25
N SER A 144 4.34 2.56 0.72
CA SER A 144 4.99 1.50 1.48
C SER A 144 4.06 1.04 2.63
N SER A 145 4.58 0.84 3.80
CA SER A 145 3.88 0.47 5.04
C SER A 145 4.81 0.77 6.23
N VAL A 146 4.29 0.74 7.45
CA VAL A 146 5.13 0.56 8.64
C VAL A 146 5.97 -0.71 8.53
N PHE A 147 5.48 -1.74 7.83
CA PHE A 147 6.22 -2.97 7.51
C PHE A 147 7.25 -2.81 6.38
N GLY A 148 7.51 -1.61 5.92
CA GLY A 148 8.71 -1.19 5.18
C GLY A 148 9.76 -0.52 6.08
N LEU A 149 9.52 -0.45 7.40
CA LEU A 149 10.42 0.10 8.43
C LEU A 149 10.75 -0.92 9.52
N PHE A 150 9.84 -1.84 9.72
CA PHE A 150 9.80 -2.82 10.78
C PHE A 150 9.27 -4.13 10.20
N ALA A 151 9.91 -5.26 10.47
CA ALA A 151 9.50 -6.56 9.98
C ALA A 151 8.86 -7.39 11.10
N GLN A 152 7.85 -8.20 10.75
CA GLN A 152 7.21 -9.14 11.66
C GLN A 152 7.14 -10.54 11.05
N PRO A 153 7.08 -11.61 11.87
CA PRO A 153 6.96 -12.97 11.39
C PRO A 153 5.60 -13.20 10.69
N GLY A 154 5.56 -14.17 9.79
CA GLY A 154 4.34 -14.54 9.06
C GLY A 154 3.93 -13.58 7.95
N MET A 155 4.77 -12.61 7.58
CA MET A 155 4.52 -11.64 6.51
C MET A 155 5.77 -11.33 5.68
N SER A 156 6.65 -12.30 5.48
CA SER A 156 7.96 -12.07 4.83
C SER A 156 7.85 -11.47 3.43
N GLY A 157 6.97 -11.98 2.58
CA GLY A 157 6.71 -11.45 1.24
C GLY A 157 6.18 -10.01 1.27
N TYR A 158 5.24 -9.71 2.17
CA TYR A 158 4.73 -8.36 2.35
C TYR A 158 5.81 -7.40 2.86
N ASN A 159 6.53 -7.79 3.92
CA ASN A 159 7.64 -6.99 4.45
C ASN A 159 8.66 -6.67 3.35
N ALA A 160 9.12 -7.70 2.62
CA ALA A 160 10.09 -7.55 1.54
C ALA A 160 9.65 -6.53 0.50
N THR A 161 8.40 -6.61 0.01
CA THR A 161 7.88 -5.67 -0.98
C THR A 161 7.80 -4.24 -0.45
N LYS A 162 7.42 -4.05 0.82
CA LYS A 162 7.29 -2.71 1.40
C LYS A 162 8.63 -2.07 1.74
N PHE A 163 9.65 -2.86 2.13
CA PHE A 163 11.05 -2.39 2.21
C PHE A 163 11.59 -2.02 0.82
N ALA A 164 11.30 -2.83 -0.21
CA ALA A 164 11.72 -2.54 -1.59
C ALA A 164 11.13 -1.22 -2.10
N VAL A 165 9.83 -0.97 -1.87
CA VAL A 165 9.17 0.31 -2.22
C VAL A 165 9.83 1.49 -1.52
N ARG A 166 10.18 1.34 -0.23
CA ARG A 166 10.90 2.38 0.49
C ARG A 166 12.25 2.69 -0.15
N GLY A 167 13.11 1.68 -0.34
CA GLY A 167 14.43 1.87 -0.93
C GLY A 167 14.37 2.49 -2.32
N PHE A 168 13.46 2.00 -3.18
CA PHE A 168 13.20 2.54 -4.50
C PHE A 168 12.78 4.02 -4.46
N THR A 169 11.86 4.38 -3.55
CA THR A 169 11.36 5.76 -3.45
C THR A 169 12.39 6.71 -2.87
N GLU A 170 13.18 6.27 -1.89
CA GLU A 170 14.26 7.08 -1.29
C GLU A 170 15.36 7.38 -2.33
N SER A 171 15.72 6.40 -3.19
CA SER A 171 16.64 6.61 -4.32
C SER A 171 16.06 7.56 -5.36
N LEU A 172 14.84 7.29 -5.84
CA LEU A 172 14.13 8.16 -6.78
C LEU A 172 14.11 9.61 -6.31
N ARG A 173 13.81 9.83 -5.03
CA ARG A 173 13.76 11.19 -4.46
C ARG A 173 15.09 11.91 -4.57
N GLN A 174 16.20 11.23 -4.31
CA GLN A 174 17.55 11.81 -4.42
C GLN A 174 17.89 12.12 -5.88
N GLU A 175 17.57 11.23 -6.80
CA GLU A 175 17.75 11.45 -8.25
C GLU A 175 16.97 12.68 -8.75
N LEU A 176 15.72 12.83 -8.33
CA LEU A 176 14.88 13.98 -8.69
C LEU A 176 15.39 15.30 -8.10
N ASP A 177 15.90 15.29 -6.87
CA ASP A 177 16.51 16.46 -6.25
C ASP A 177 17.81 16.85 -6.97
N LEU A 178 18.65 15.89 -7.39
CA LEU A 178 19.85 16.12 -8.19
C LEU A 178 19.55 16.69 -9.59
N GLN A 179 18.45 16.23 -10.20
CA GLN A 179 18.02 16.71 -11.52
C GLN A 179 17.41 18.11 -11.48
N GLY A 180 16.84 18.55 -10.36
CA GLY A 180 16.16 19.84 -10.25
C GLY A 180 14.99 20.02 -11.23
N CYS A 181 14.32 18.93 -11.64
CA CYS A 181 13.37 18.89 -12.76
C CYS A 181 11.92 19.29 -12.35
N GLY A 182 11.72 19.91 -11.18
CA GLY A 182 10.39 20.30 -10.69
C GLY A 182 9.53 19.13 -10.18
N VAL A 183 10.03 17.89 -10.24
CA VAL A 183 9.33 16.71 -9.73
C VAL A 183 9.93 16.28 -8.40
N SER A 184 9.08 15.77 -7.51
CA SER A 184 9.48 15.28 -6.20
C SER A 184 8.86 13.91 -5.89
N ALA A 185 9.33 13.23 -4.84
CA ALA A 185 8.78 11.96 -4.42
C ALA A 185 8.60 11.87 -2.90
N THR A 186 7.52 11.21 -2.48
CA THR A 186 7.20 10.92 -1.06
C THR A 186 6.96 9.43 -0.88
N CYS A 187 7.65 8.82 0.09
CA CYS A 187 7.34 7.49 0.57
C CYS A 187 6.36 7.56 1.74
N VAL A 188 5.24 6.87 1.64
CA VAL A 188 4.18 6.83 2.66
C VAL A 188 4.26 5.52 3.42
N HIS A 189 4.21 5.59 4.75
CA HIS A 189 4.26 4.44 5.66
C HIS A 189 3.03 4.42 6.56
N PRO A 190 1.91 3.84 6.08
CA PRO A 190 0.73 3.63 6.92
C PRO A 190 0.99 2.57 7.98
N GLY A 191 0.47 2.79 9.19
CA GLY A 191 0.22 1.76 10.18
C GLY A 191 -1.08 1.02 9.89
N GLY A 192 -1.84 0.68 10.92
CA GLY A 192 -3.13 0.03 10.78
C GLY A 192 -4.22 0.99 10.29
N ILE A 193 -4.54 0.95 8.99
CA ILE A 193 -5.59 1.77 8.37
C ILE A 193 -6.82 0.90 8.10
N ARG A 194 -8.01 1.35 8.54
CA ARG A 194 -9.30 0.69 8.26
C ARG A 194 -9.61 0.70 6.77
N THR A 195 -9.29 -0.40 6.11
CA THR A 195 -9.52 -0.63 4.68
C THR A 195 -9.84 -2.10 4.45
N ASP A 196 -10.29 -2.44 3.23
CA ASP A 196 -10.59 -3.83 2.86
C ASP A 196 -9.34 -4.70 2.63
N ILE A 197 -8.12 -4.19 2.87
CA ILE A 197 -6.86 -4.91 2.63
C ILE A 197 -6.79 -6.23 3.42
N CYS A 198 -7.35 -6.27 4.63
CA CYS A 198 -7.42 -7.50 5.42
C CYS A 198 -8.41 -8.50 4.87
N ARG A 199 -9.55 -8.03 4.35
CA ARG A 199 -10.56 -8.89 3.77
C ARG A 199 -10.10 -9.52 2.46
N SER A 200 -9.31 -8.79 1.69
CA SER A 200 -8.72 -9.23 0.42
C SER A 200 -7.34 -9.88 0.56
N SER A 201 -6.79 -10.00 1.79
CA SER A 201 -5.50 -10.63 2.02
C SER A 201 -5.55 -12.14 1.77
N ARG A 202 -4.45 -12.70 1.25
CA ARG A 202 -4.22 -14.14 1.25
C ARG A 202 -3.61 -14.53 2.58
N ILE A 203 -4.18 -15.56 3.23
CA ILE A 203 -3.66 -16.14 4.46
C ILE A 203 -3.43 -17.62 4.18
N ASP A 204 -2.19 -18.03 4.26
CA ASP A 204 -1.80 -19.41 4.02
C ASP A 204 -2.18 -20.30 5.22
N ALA A 205 -2.53 -21.56 4.93
CA ALA A 205 -2.91 -22.56 5.94
C ALA A 205 -1.79 -22.82 6.96
N ASN A 206 -0.52 -22.66 6.55
CA ASN A 206 0.65 -22.84 7.44
C ASN A 206 0.72 -21.82 8.58
N MET A 207 -0.05 -20.74 8.52
CA MET A 207 -0.17 -19.78 9.62
C MET A 207 -1.00 -20.32 10.78
N THR A 208 -1.96 -21.24 10.50
CA THR A 208 -2.83 -21.84 11.51
C THR A 208 -2.03 -22.83 12.37
N GLY A 209 -2.11 -22.62 13.67
CA GLY A 209 -1.32 -23.38 14.65
C GLY A 209 0.10 -22.85 14.87
N PHE A 210 0.61 -21.97 14.00
CA PHE A 210 1.90 -21.29 14.16
C PHE A 210 1.74 -19.91 14.82
N LEU A 211 1.02 -19.00 14.21
CA LEU A 211 0.80 -17.64 14.72
C LEU A 211 -0.67 -17.28 14.90
N ILE A 212 -1.58 -17.98 14.25
CA ILE A 212 -3.02 -17.72 14.32
C ILE A 212 -3.78 -18.99 14.72
N HIS A 213 -4.93 -18.81 15.39
CA HIS A 213 -5.82 -19.93 15.73
C HIS A 213 -6.67 -20.38 14.54
N SER A 214 -7.17 -19.42 13.78
CA SER A 214 -7.92 -19.59 12.55
C SER A 214 -7.81 -18.35 11.69
N GLU A 215 -8.06 -18.49 10.39
CA GLU A 215 -8.09 -17.36 9.47
C GLU A 215 -9.14 -16.32 9.87
N GLN A 216 -10.33 -16.76 10.26
CA GLN A 216 -11.42 -15.87 10.67
C GLN A 216 -11.04 -15.04 11.91
N GLN A 217 -10.44 -15.68 12.92
CA GLN A 217 -9.97 -14.99 14.12
C GLN A 217 -8.84 -14.01 13.80
N ALA A 218 -7.90 -14.38 12.94
CA ALA A 218 -6.81 -13.51 12.50
C ALA A 218 -7.33 -12.25 11.81
N ARG A 219 -8.30 -12.39 10.90
CA ARG A 219 -8.94 -11.22 10.24
C ARG A 219 -9.60 -10.30 11.25
N ALA A 220 -10.36 -10.84 12.21
CA ALA A 220 -11.01 -10.06 13.26
C ALA A 220 -10.00 -9.35 14.18
N ASP A 221 -8.88 -9.99 14.50
CA ASP A 221 -7.85 -9.39 15.35
C ASP A 221 -7.04 -8.31 14.59
N PHE A 222 -6.78 -8.50 13.30
CA PHE A 222 -6.20 -7.45 12.45
C PHE A 222 -7.11 -6.23 12.35
N GLU A 223 -8.43 -6.43 12.19
CA GLU A 223 -9.39 -5.31 12.13
C GLU A 223 -9.37 -4.46 13.41
N LYS A 224 -9.17 -5.08 14.59
CA LYS A 224 -9.04 -4.34 15.87
C LYS A 224 -7.79 -3.47 15.97
N LEU A 225 -6.71 -3.87 15.29
CA LEU A 225 -5.45 -3.11 15.24
C LEU A 225 -5.53 -1.91 14.30
N PHE A 226 -6.54 -1.84 13.43
CA PHE A 226 -6.70 -0.79 12.45
C PHE A 226 -7.49 0.37 13.04
N ILE A 227 -6.76 1.31 13.63
CA ILE A 227 -7.31 2.42 14.41
C ILE A 227 -7.43 3.72 13.63
N THR A 228 -6.77 3.83 12.47
CA THR A 228 -6.77 5.05 11.65
C THR A 228 -7.74 4.89 10.48
N ASP A 229 -8.60 5.87 10.26
CA ASP A 229 -9.53 5.87 9.12
C ASP A 229 -8.83 6.27 7.82
N ALA A 230 -9.35 5.75 6.68
CA ALA A 230 -8.79 6.05 5.35
C ALA A 230 -8.84 7.56 5.02
N ASP A 231 -9.88 8.27 5.44
CA ASP A 231 -10.01 9.72 5.26
C ASP A 231 -8.91 10.49 6.03
N GLN A 232 -8.61 10.06 7.25
CA GLN A 232 -7.52 10.65 8.03
C GLN A 232 -6.16 10.35 7.37
N ALA A 233 -5.98 9.12 6.85
CA ALA A 233 -4.78 8.77 6.11
C ALA A 233 -4.60 9.66 4.86
N ALA A 234 -5.65 9.86 4.07
CA ALA A 234 -5.63 10.75 2.90
C ALA A 234 -5.22 12.18 3.28
N LYS A 235 -5.80 12.75 4.35
CA LYS A 235 -5.44 14.10 4.83
C LYS A 235 -3.95 14.20 5.19
N VAL A 236 -3.40 13.20 5.88
CA VAL A 236 -1.98 13.16 6.27
C VAL A 236 -1.08 13.06 5.05
N ILE A 237 -1.44 12.21 4.07
CA ILE A 237 -0.70 12.07 2.81
C ILE A 237 -0.66 13.42 2.06
N LEU A 238 -1.83 14.03 1.83
CA LEU A 238 -1.94 15.28 1.08
C LEU A 238 -1.21 16.43 1.78
N HIS A 239 -1.26 16.48 3.12
CA HIS A 239 -0.43 17.41 3.89
C HIS A 239 1.07 17.16 3.67
N GLY A 240 1.50 15.90 3.64
CA GLY A 240 2.88 15.53 3.35
C GLY A 240 3.35 15.98 1.98
N VAL A 241 2.51 15.79 0.96
CA VAL A 241 2.76 16.27 -0.43
C VAL A 241 2.91 17.79 -0.47
N ARG A 242 1.98 18.54 0.16
CA ARG A 242 2.08 20.02 0.22
C ARG A 242 3.35 20.51 0.89
N LYS A 243 3.80 19.81 1.92
CA LYS A 243 5.05 20.12 2.65
C LYS A 243 6.30 19.50 2.00
N ASN A 244 6.14 18.87 0.85
CA ASN A 244 7.22 18.19 0.12
C ASN A 244 8.04 17.23 1.01
N LYS A 245 7.37 16.50 1.91
CA LYS A 245 8.02 15.56 2.83
C LYS A 245 8.56 14.36 2.07
N ARG A 246 9.80 13.95 2.39
CA ARG A 246 10.41 12.71 1.83
C ARG A 246 9.72 11.45 2.34
N ARG A 247 9.26 11.49 3.59
CA ARG A 247 8.63 10.39 4.32
C ARG A 247 7.39 10.89 5.05
N VAL A 248 6.31 10.10 5.00
CA VAL A 248 5.06 10.35 5.73
C VAL A 248 4.70 9.10 6.51
N LEU A 249 4.63 9.20 7.83
CA LEU A 249 4.10 8.17 8.73
C LEU A 249 2.63 8.46 9.00
N ILE A 250 1.80 7.42 9.04
CA ILE A 250 0.35 7.55 9.30
C ILE A 250 -0.06 6.60 10.41
N GLY A 251 -0.65 7.16 11.47
CA GLY A 251 -1.05 6.43 12.66
C GLY A 251 0.00 6.48 13.76
N ARG A 252 -0.46 6.48 15.01
CA ARG A 252 0.43 6.52 16.21
C ARG A 252 1.30 5.26 16.29
N ASP A 253 0.78 4.15 15.85
CA ASP A 253 1.46 2.87 15.72
C ASP A 253 2.67 2.96 14.77
N ALA A 254 2.52 3.63 13.63
CA ALA A 254 3.61 3.82 12.68
C ALA A 254 4.76 4.63 13.29
N TYR A 255 4.46 5.69 14.05
CA TYR A 255 5.49 6.47 14.74
C TYR A 255 6.19 5.65 15.82
N PHE A 256 5.43 4.87 16.60
CA PHE A 256 5.99 4.02 17.65
C PHE A 256 6.92 2.95 17.08
N LEU A 257 6.48 2.23 16.04
CA LEU A 257 7.25 1.15 15.42
C LEU A 257 8.48 1.68 14.66
N ASP A 258 8.38 2.86 13.99
CA ASP A 258 9.55 3.52 13.38
C ASP A 258 10.59 3.90 14.44
N LEU A 259 10.16 4.46 15.57
CA LEU A 259 11.07 4.79 16.67
C LEU A 259 11.71 3.55 17.27
N LEU A 260 10.92 2.50 17.52
CA LEU A 260 11.41 1.24 18.04
C LEU A 260 12.48 0.62 17.13
N ALA A 261 12.22 0.54 15.81
CA ALA A 261 13.17 -0.01 14.85
C ALA A 261 14.46 0.84 14.72
N ARG A 262 14.37 2.15 14.93
CA ARG A 262 15.55 3.04 14.92
C ARG A 262 16.39 2.93 16.17
N CYS A 263 15.74 2.86 17.34
CA CYS A 263 16.45 2.78 18.61
C CYS A 263 17.01 1.38 18.87
N LEU A 264 16.34 0.35 18.39
CA LEU A 264 16.67 -1.07 18.59
C LEU A 264 16.75 -1.80 17.24
N PRO A 265 17.70 -1.48 16.33
CA PRO A 265 17.65 -1.90 14.93
C PRO A 265 17.69 -3.42 14.70
N ALA A 266 18.25 -4.18 15.62
CA ALA A 266 18.25 -5.65 15.63
C ALA A 266 17.45 -6.22 16.80
N ALA A 267 17.53 -5.60 17.98
CA ALA A 267 16.95 -6.13 19.21
C ALA A 267 15.40 -6.08 19.21
N TYR A 268 14.76 -5.23 18.41
CA TYR A 268 13.30 -5.22 18.29
C TYR A 268 12.75 -6.59 17.87
N GLN A 269 13.53 -7.38 17.11
CA GLN A 269 13.11 -8.71 16.66
C GLN A 269 12.86 -9.66 17.84
N ALA A 270 13.70 -9.60 18.88
CA ALA A 270 13.51 -10.39 20.09
C ALA A 270 12.21 -9.99 20.83
N LEU A 271 11.89 -8.69 20.86
CA LEU A 271 10.64 -8.20 21.45
C LEU A 271 9.41 -8.67 20.65
N VAL A 272 9.50 -8.66 19.30
CA VAL A 272 8.44 -9.17 18.44
C VAL A 272 8.23 -10.67 18.68
N VAL A 273 9.30 -11.45 18.71
CA VAL A 273 9.21 -12.90 19.00
C VAL A 273 8.59 -13.17 20.37
N PHE A 274 9.00 -12.43 21.40
CA PHE A 274 8.44 -12.54 22.73
C PHE A 274 6.94 -12.23 22.77
N ALA A 275 6.51 -11.15 22.11
CA ALA A 275 5.10 -10.78 22.00
C ALA A 275 4.31 -11.83 21.20
N SER A 276 4.84 -12.28 20.06
CA SER A 276 4.20 -13.28 19.20
C SER A 276 4.01 -14.62 19.91
N LYS A 277 5.00 -15.09 20.69
CA LYS A 277 4.88 -16.31 21.49
C LYS A 277 3.75 -16.26 22.53
N ARG A 278 3.41 -15.07 23.05
CA ARG A 278 2.31 -14.91 24.02
C ARG A 278 0.94 -14.94 23.35
N MET A 279 0.88 -14.53 22.07
CA MET A 279 -0.37 -14.46 21.29
C MET A 279 -0.60 -15.74 20.48
N ALA A 280 0.47 -16.46 20.14
CA ALA A 280 0.40 -17.67 19.34
C ALA A 280 -0.38 -18.80 20.04
N PRO A 281 -1.03 -19.68 19.27
CA PRO A 281 -1.60 -20.91 19.78
C PRO A 281 -0.55 -21.72 20.55
N LYS A 282 -0.95 -22.34 21.66
CA LYS A 282 -0.05 -23.31 22.32
C LYS A 282 0.22 -24.45 21.34
N PRO A 283 1.49 -24.89 21.17
CA PRO A 283 1.80 -25.99 20.29
C PRO A 283 0.97 -27.20 20.69
N ARG A 284 0.28 -27.81 19.75
CA ARG A 284 -0.36 -29.11 19.98
C ARG A 284 0.77 -30.08 20.28
N THR A 285 0.74 -30.71 21.45
CA THR A 285 1.63 -31.82 21.74
C THR A 285 1.43 -32.86 20.65
N PRO A 286 2.49 -33.34 19.96
CA PRO A 286 2.32 -34.41 18.99
C PRO A 286 1.74 -35.59 19.74
N VAL A 287 0.54 -36.02 19.38
CA VAL A 287 -0.02 -37.29 19.80
C VAL A 287 0.81 -38.34 19.02
N PHE A 288 1.84 -38.85 19.62
CA PHE A 288 2.45 -40.07 19.11
C PHE A 288 1.39 -41.16 19.27
N GLU A 289 0.68 -41.48 18.20
CA GLU A 289 -0.06 -42.76 18.12
C GLU A 289 1.02 -43.84 18.25
N THR A 290 1.12 -44.42 19.45
CA THR A 290 1.79 -45.70 19.65
C THR A 290 0.97 -46.72 18.87
N ASN A 291 1.38 -47.03 17.65
CA ASN A 291 0.95 -48.26 17.00
C ASN A 291 1.38 -49.42 17.86
N ASP A 292 0.46 -49.88 18.71
CA ASP A 292 0.60 -51.10 19.46
C ASP A 292 0.32 -52.27 18.47
N GLU A 293 1.31 -52.54 17.60
CA GLU A 293 1.37 -53.78 16.83
C GLU A 293 2.01 -54.87 17.72
N THR A 294 1.23 -55.33 18.69
CA THR A 294 1.50 -56.62 19.35
C THR A 294 0.15 -57.28 19.65
N ARG A 295 -0.45 -57.89 18.65
CA ARG A 295 -1.25 -59.14 18.81
C ARG A 295 -1.07 -60.01 17.61
N LEU A 296 -0.45 -61.17 17.90
CA LEU A 296 -0.34 -62.38 17.11
C LEU A 296 -1.59 -62.79 16.36
#